data_42c092e6d082095c249d2aa987b9ecfc
#
_entry.id   42c092e6d082095c249d2aa987b9ecfc
#
_cell.length_a   1.000
_cell.length_b   1.000
_cell.length_c   1.000
_cell.angle_alpha   90.00
_cell.angle_beta   90.00
_cell.angle_gamma   90.00
#
_symmetry.space_group_name_H-M   'P 1'
#
loop_
_entity.id
_entity.type
_entity.pdbx_description
1 polymer ?
#
loop_
_entity_poly.entity_id
_entity_poly.type
_entity_poly.pdbx_seq_one_letter_code
_entity_poly.pdbx_strand_id
1 'polypeptide(L)'
;MNKTRSKVMTIANRLVKQGLTRSMATIKAWVIVKANALRTKVRGTSRRQDTLEKLAEVNPADISVKLKREPRNAHDSNAVAVYAALMDNRVFFIGYLPKAVASVLAPLMDKDTAPRAQSFRVTGGFNPYVSYGAALAIAV
;
A
#
# COMPACT_ATOMS: atom_id res chain seq x y z
N MET A 1 12.95 15.68 18.43
CA MET A 1 13.10 14.36 17.77
C MET A 1 12.84 14.54 16.29
N ASN A 2 13.68 14.01 15.44
CA ASN A 2 13.46 14.15 14.00
C ASN A 2 12.33 13.24 13.54
N LYS A 3 11.76 13.56 12.38
CA LYS A 3 10.63 12.81 11.81
C LYS A 3 10.99 11.36 11.50
N THR A 4 12.26 11.08 11.17
CA THR A 4 12.74 9.73 10.86
C THR A 4 12.61 8.79 12.04
N ARG A 5 13.10 9.21 13.21
CA ARG A 5 12.98 8.41 14.44
C ARG A 5 11.54 8.18 14.83
N SER A 6 10.70 9.21 14.71
CA SER A 6 9.26 9.09 14.99
C SER A 6 8.60 8.05 14.09
N LYS A 7 8.91 8.06 12.79
CA LYS A 7 8.40 7.06 11.84
C LYS A 7 8.86 5.65 12.22
N VAL A 8 10.15 5.48 12.50
CA VAL A 8 10.71 4.18 12.88
C VAL A 8 10.00 3.63 14.10
N MET A 9 9.83 4.44 15.15
CA MET A 9 9.18 4.00 16.37
C MET A 9 7.71 3.62 16.15
N THR A 10 6.98 4.39 15.35
CA THR A 10 5.59 4.10 15.02
C THR A 10 5.48 2.76 14.28
N ILE A 11 6.33 2.54 13.28
CA ILE A 11 6.35 1.30 12.51
C ILE A 11 6.74 0.12 13.41
N ALA A 12 7.81 0.28 14.20
CA ALA A 12 8.28 -0.77 15.09
C ALA A 12 7.20 -1.20 16.09
N ASN A 13 6.49 -0.25 16.68
CA ASN A 13 5.41 -0.54 17.62
C ASN A 13 4.29 -1.37 16.96
N ARG A 14 3.96 -1.09 15.73
CA ARG A 14 2.96 -1.87 14.99
C ARG A 14 3.44 -3.26 14.65
N LEU A 15 4.71 -3.41 14.28
CA LEU A 15 5.30 -4.72 14.01
C LEU A 15 5.34 -5.60 15.25
N VAL A 16 5.60 -5.01 16.41
CA VAL A 16 5.52 -5.74 17.69
C VAL A 16 4.10 -6.26 17.92
N LYS A 17 3.09 -5.46 17.65
CA LYS A 17 1.68 -5.89 17.75
C LYS A 17 1.33 -7.01 16.78
N GLN A 18 2.06 -7.13 15.68
CA GLN A 18 1.91 -8.21 14.71
C GLN A 18 2.66 -9.48 15.08
N GLY A 19 3.33 -9.50 16.22
CA GLY A 19 4.01 -10.68 16.73
C GLY A 19 5.53 -10.69 16.62
N LEU A 20 6.15 -9.63 16.07
CA LEU A 20 7.61 -9.56 16.01
C LEU A 20 8.17 -9.18 17.39
N THR A 21 9.39 -9.66 17.66
CA THR A 21 10.12 -9.19 18.84
C THR A 21 10.47 -7.71 18.66
N ARG A 22 10.69 -7.01 19.78
CA ARG A 22 11.06 -5.58 19.73
C ARG A 22 12.32 -5.36 18.89
N SER A 23 13.31 -6.21 19.04
CA SER A 23 14.57 -6.11 18.29
C SER A 23 14.35 -6.26 16.79
N MET A 24 13.64 -7.30 16.35
CA MET A 24 13.36 -7.54 14.94
C MET A 24 12.46 -6.45 14.35
N ALA A 25 11.48 -5.99 15.12
CA ALA A 25 10.57 -4.93 14.70
C ALA A 25 11.33 -3.63 14.42
N THR A 26 12.25 -3.27 15.31
CA THR A 26 13.07 -2.06 15.16
C THR A 26 13.98 -2.14 13.93
N ILE A 27 14.65 -3.26 13.71
CA ILE A 27 15.50 -3.48 12.54
C ILE A 27 14.66 -3.35 11.25
N LYS A 28 13.53 -4.02 11.20
CA LYS A 28 12.65 -3.99 10.03
C LYS A 28 12.11 -2.58 9.77
N ALA A 29 11.74 -1.86 10.82
CA ALA A 29 11.26 -0.49 10.71
C ALA A 29 12.33 0.44 10.14
N TRP A 30 13.59 0.32 10.58
CA TRP A 30 14.71 1.08 10.02
C TRP A 30 14.94 0.76 8.55
N VAL A 31 14.87 -0.51 8.16
CA VAL A 31 15.01 -0.93 6.75
C VAL A 31 13.94 -0.26 5.89
N ILE A 32 12.69 -0.27 6.33
CA ILE A 32 11.57 0.35 5.61
C ILE A 32 11.81 1.85 5.44
N VAL A 33 12.18 2.54 6.50
CA VAL A 33 12.38 4.01 6.47
C VAL A 33 13.60 4.40 5.65
N LYS A 34 14.72 3.68 5.77
CA LYS A 34 15.94 3.96 4.99
C LYS A 34 15.75 3.70 3.51
N ALA A 35 15.08 2.61 3.15
CA ALA A 35 14.78 2.32 1.76
C ALA A 35 13.73 3.28 1.19
N ASN A 36 13.04 4.01 2.04
CA ASN A 36 11.93 4.88 1.69
C ASN A 36 10.88 4.15 0.84
N ALA A 37 10.71 2.85 1.11
CA ALA A 37 9.81 2.01 0.34
C ALA A 37 9.29 0.84 1.16
N LEU A 38 7.98 0.69 1.16
CA LEU A 38 7.29 -0.48 1.66
C LEU A 38 6.61 -1.14 0.46
N ARG A 39 7.07 -2.32 0.08
CA ARG A 39 6.53 -3.04 -1.08
C ARG A 39 5.39 -3.93 -0.64
N THR A 40 4.31 -3.91 -1.40
CA THR A 40 3.12 -4.68 -1.07
C THR A 40 2.29 -5.01 -2.31
N LYS A 41 1.36 -5.95 -2.15
CA LYS A 41 0.35 -6.29 -3.14
C LYS A 41 -1.00 -5.75 -2.68
N VAL A 42 -1.86 -5.45 -3.63
CA VAL A 42 -3.23 -5.01 -3.35
C VAL A 42 -4.11 -6.25 -3.10
N ARG A 43 -4.97 -6.17 -2.09
CA ARG A 43 -5.96 -7.21 -1.75
C ARG A 43 -7.32 -6.87 -2.36
N GLY A 44 -8.12 -7.89 -2.62
CA GLY A 44 -9.47 -7.73 -3.19
C GLY A 44 -9.49 -7.57 -4.69
N THR A 45 -8.39 -7.88 -5.36
CA THR A 45 -8.27 -7.75 -6.83
C THR A 45 -9.11 -8.76 -7.60
N SER A 46 -9.54 -9.86 -6.97
CA SER A 46 -10.38 -10.87 -7.63
C SER A 46 -11.69 -10.29 -8.17
N ARG A 47 -12.19 -9.24 -7.56
CA ARG A 47 -13.43 -8.54 -7.98
C ARG A 47 -13.17 -7.40 -8.96
N ARG A 48 -11.92 -7.18 -9.34
CA ARG A 48 -11.49 -6.04 -10.17
C ARG A 48 -10.71 -6.50 -11.40
N GLN A 49 -10.95 -7.71 -11.86
CA GLN A 49 -10.18 -8.27 -12.98
C GLN A 49 -10.35 -7.47 -14.27
N ASP A 50 -11.57 -7.00 -14.57
CA ASP A 50 -11.82 -6.19 -15.76
C ASP A 50 -11.05 -4.86 -15.71
N THR A 51 -11.04 -4.22 -14.54
CA THR A 51 -10.31 -2.98 -14.32
C THR A 51 -8.81 -3.19 -14.48
N LEU A 52 -8.28 -4.25 -13.89
CA LEU A 52 -6.85 -4.56 -13.98
C LEU A 52 -6.43 -4.92 -15.40
N GLU A 53 -7.27 -5.61 -16.15
CA GLU A 53 -7.02 -5.92 -17.55
C GLU A 53 -6.83 -4.63 -18.37
N LYS A 54 -7.70 -3.66 -18.16
CA LYS A 54 -7.59 -2.34 -18.81
C LYS A 54 -6.32 -1.60 -18.40
N LEU A 55 -6.00 -1.62 -17.11
CA LEU A 55 -4.80 -0.97 -16.59
C LEU A 55 -3.52 -1.63 -17.06
N ALA A 56 -3.54 -2.94 -17.33
CA ALA A 56 -2.38 -3.66 -17.86
C ALA A 56 -1.97 -3.17 -19.24
N GLU A 57 -2.89 -2.58 -20.00
CA GLU A 57 -2.63 -2.02 -21.34
C GLU A 57 -2.08 -0.60 -21.29
N VAL A 58 -2.12 0.04 -20.13
CA VAL A 58 -1.63 1.41 -19.94
C VAL A 58 -0.18 1.38 -19.49
N ASN A 59 0.64 2.30 -20.00
CA ASN A 59 2.01 2.45 -19.53
C ASN A 59 2.00 2.75 -18.03
N PRO A 60 2.71 1.97 -17.20
CA PRO A 60 2.73 2.21 -15.75
C PRO A 60 3.14 3.63 -15.36
N ALA A 61 3.94 4.31 -16.17
CA ALA A 61 4.33 5.70 -15.94
C ALA A 61 3.15 6.66 -16.02
N ASP A 62 2.07 6.28 -16.71
CA ASP A 62 0.87 7.11 -16.87
C ASP A 62 -0.20 6.81 -15.82
N ILE A 63 0.08 5.92 -14.88
CA ILE A 63 -0.82 5.56 -13.80
C ILE A 63 -0.27 6.14 -12.49
N SER A 64 -1.06 6.95 -11.80
CA SER A 64 -0.75 7.38 -10.45
C SER A 64 -1.66 6.64 -9.47
N VAL A 65 -1.12 6.29 -8.31
CA VAL A 65 -1.88 5.57 -7.28
C VAL A 65 -2.16 6.52 -6.12
N LYS A 66 -3.40 6.49 -5.67
CA LYS A 66 -3.83 7.26 -4.50
C LYS A 66 -4.25 6.30 -3.41
N LEU A 67 -3.80 6.59 -2.20
CA LEU A 67 -4.14 5.84 -0.99
C LEU A 67 -5.16 6.65 -0.19
N LYS A 68 -6.28 6.02 0.18
CA LYS A 68 -7.35 6.69 0.91
C LYS A 68 -7.63 5.96 2.22
N ARG A 69 -7.49 6.67 3.34
CA ARG A 69 -7.88 6.16 4.65
C ARG A 69 -9.40 5.97 4.74
N GLU A 70 -9.80 4.85 5.31
CA GLU A 70 -11.21 4.55 5.60
C GLU A 70 -11.37 4.20 7.08
N PRO A 71 -11.30 5.20 7.99
CA PRO A 71 -11.36 4.95 9.43
C PRO A 71 -12.70 4.37 9.90
N ARG A 72 -13.76 4.52 9.09
CA ARG A 72 -15.09 3.99 9.38
C ARG A 72 -15.39 2.68 8.64
N ASN A 73 -14.37 2.04 8.09
CA ASN A 73 -14.56 0.75 7.41
C ASN A 73 -15.05 -0.29 8.43
N ALA A 74 -16.13 -1.01 8.06
CA ALA A 74 -16.79 -1.96 8.96
C ALA A 74 -15.91 -3.16 9.33
N HIS A 75 -14.95 -3.52 8.47
CA HIS A 75 -14.11 -4.70 8.65
C HIS A 75 -12.75 -4.37 9.27
N ASP A 76 -12.26 -3.15 9.09
CA ASP A 76 -10.95 -2.75 9.57
C ASP A 76 -10.86 -1.23 9.68
N SER A 77 -10.74 -0.72 10.90
CA SER A 77 -10.60 0.73 11.15
C SER A 77 -9.29 1.30 10.61
N ASN A 78 -8.31 0.45 10.31
CA ASN A 78 -7.04 0.85 9.69
C ASN A 78 -7.07 0.74 8.16
N ALA A 79 -8.19 0.41 7.56
CA ALA A 79 -8.29 0.18 6.12
C ALA A 79 -7.76 1.35 5.29
N VAL A 80 -6.98 1.02 4.27
CA VAL A 80 -6.48 1.96 3.29
C VAL A 80 -6.87 1.45 1.91
N ALA A 81 -7.73 2.19 1.24
CA ALA A 81 -8.18 1.87 -0.11
C ALA A 81 -7.14 2.33 -1.14
N VAL A 82 -7.03 1.58 -2.23
CA VAL A 82 -6.08 1.86 -3.31
C VAL A 82 -6.87 2.21 -4.56
N TYR A 83 -6.56 3.38 -5.12
CA TYR A 83 -7.14 3.87 -6.37
C TYR A 83 -6.06 4.11 -7.40
N ALA A 84 -6.34 3.74 -8.64
CA ALA A 84 -5.48 4.08 -9.78
C ALA A 84 -6.10 5.23 -10.55
N ALA A 85 -5.33 6.27 -10.81
CA ALA A 85 -5.75 7.43 -11.58
C ALA A 85 -4.98 7.50 -12.88
N LEU A 86 -5.69 7.72 -13.99
CA LEU A 86 -5.09 7.91 -15.30
C LEU A 86 -4.90 9.39 -15.59
N MET A 87 -4.11 9.69 -16.62
CA MET A 87 -3.81 11.08 -17.01
C MET A 87 -5.04 11.87 -17.44
N ASP A 88 -6.11 11.19 -17.91
CA ASP A 88 -7.37 11.83 -18.28
C ASP A 88 -8.33 12.02 -17.11
N ASN A 89 -7.82 11.91 -15.87
CA ASN A 89 -8.56 12.04 -14.60
C ASN A 89 -9.56 10.94 -14.30
N ARG A 90 -9.59 9.85 -15.08
CA ARG A 90 -10.37 8.67 -14.68
C ARG A 90 -9.71 8.01 -13.47
N VAL A 91 -10.53 7.64 -12.50
CA VAL A 91 -10.06 7.02 -11.25
C VAL A 91 -10.78 5.68 -11.06
N PHE A 92 -10.02 4.64 -10.77
CA PHE A 92 -10.54 3.30 -10.59
C PHE A 92 -10.18 2.76 -9.21
N PHE A 93 -11.17 2.23 -8.51
CA PHE A 93 -10.92 1.52 -7.26
C PHE A 93 -10.34 0.13 -7.59
N ILE A 94 -9.19 -0.20 -6.98
CA ILE A 94 -8.50 -1.46 -7.25
C ILE A 94 -8.69 -2.47 -6.11
N GLY A 95 -8.70 -2.02 -4.89
CA GLY A 95 -8.79 -2.87 -3.72
C GLY A 95 -8.22 -2.18 -2.49
N TYR A 96 -7.70 -2.98 -1.56
CA TYR A 96 -7.18 -2.50 -0.28
C TYR A 96 -5.75 -2.97 -0.06
N LEU A 97 -5.01 -2.23 0.76
CA LEU A 97 -3.74 -2.71 1.27
C LEU A 97 -3.99 -3.90 2.20
N PRO A 98 -3.04 -4.87 2.26
CA PRO A 98 -3.14 -5.95 3.23
C PRO A 98 -3.28 -5.40 4.65
N LYS A 99 -4.00 -6.10 5.50
CA LYS A 99 -4.26 -5.65 6.88
C LYS A 99 -2.99 -5.33 7.65
N ALA A 100 -1.95 -6.15 7.49
CA ALA A 100 -0.67 -5.93 8.14
C ALA A 100 0.00 -4.63 7.68
N VAL A 101 -0.06 -4.32 6.39
CA VAL A 101 0.49 -3.09 5.81
C VAL A 101 -0.34 -1.89 6.25
N ALA A 102 -1.66 -1.99 6.18
CA ALA A 102 -2.55 -0.92 6.59
C ALA A 102 -2.36 -0.55 8.06
N SER A 103 -2.13 -1.52 8.93
CA SER A 103 -1.91 -1.25 10.36
C SER A 103 -0.62 -0.46 10.62
N VAL A 104 0.36 -0.56 9.73
CA VAL A 104 1.60 0.23 9.81
C VAL A 104 1.37 1.65 9.25
N LEU A 105 0.69 1.76 8.11
CA LEU A 105 0.53 3.04 7.41
C LEU A 105 -0.55 3.93 8.01
N ALA A 106 -1.64 3.37 8.53
CA ALA A 106 -2.76 4.15 9.04
C ALA A 106 -2.33 5.18 10.11
N PRO A 107 -1.52 4.82 11.13
CA PRO A 107 -1.08 5.83 12.10
C PRO A 107 -0.21 6.92 11.49
N LEU A 108 0.58 6.58 10.46
CA LEU A 108 1.42 7.56 9.76
C LEU A 108 0.55 8.54 8.97
N MET A 109 -0.48 8.04 8.31
CA MET A 109 -1.42 8.87 7.57
C MET A 109 -2.21 9.79 8.50
N ASP A 110 -2.55 9.32 9.68
CA ASP A 110 -3.30 10.08 10.68
C ASP A 110 -2.46 11.18 11.35
N LYS A 111 -1.13 11.18 11.17
CA LYS A 111 -0.18 12.13 11.76
C LYS A 111 0.44 13.09 10.74
N ASP A 112 -0.31 13.54 9.76
CA ASP A 112 0.18 14.44 8.71
C ASP A 112 1.33 13.88 7.86
N THR A 113 1.71 12.65 8.05
CA THR A 113 2.66 11.98 7.16
C THR A 113 1.86 11.42 6.00
N ALA A 114 2.18 11.81 4.79
CA ALA A 114 1.47 11.37 3.59
C ALA A 114 2.28 10.31 2.87
N PRO A 115 2.11 9.01 3.18
CA PRO A 115 2.75 7.95 2.41
C PRO A 115 2.29 8.05 0.95
N ARG A 116 3.25 7.90 0.03
CA ARG A 116 2.98 8.01 -1.40
C ARG A 116 3.33 6.71 -2.11
N ALA A 117 2.44 6.27 -2.99
CA ALA A 117 2.77 5.19 -3.90
C ALA A 117 3.79 5.68 -4.92
N GLN A 118 4.96 5.03 -4.96
CA GLN A 118 6.06 5.40 -5.87
C GLN A 118 6.01 4.65 -7.18
N SER A 119 5.61 3.40 -7.14
CA SER A 119 5.52 2.57 -8.32
C SER A 119 4.29 1.69 -8.24
N PHE A 120 3.71 1.42 -9.40
CA PHE A 120 2.54 0.58 -9.53
C PHE A 120 2.72 -0.30 -10.75
N ARG A 121 2.34 -1.56 -10.64
CA ARG A 121 2.30 -2.45 -11.79
C ARG A 121 1.18 -3.46 -11.63
N VAL A 122 0.59 -3.81 -12.75
CA VAL A 122 -0.34 -4.94 -12.83
C VAL A 122 0.50 -6.21 -12.96
N THR A 123 0.15 -7.23 -12.20
CA THR A 123 0.84 -8.53 -12.20
C THR A 123 -0.10 -9.63 -12.70
N GLY A 124 0.47 -10.74 -13.15
CA GLY A 124 -0.33 -11.87 -13.63
C GLY A 124 -1.01 -11.62 -14.97
N GLY A 125 -2.07 -12.36 -15.25
CA GLY A 125 -2.85 -12.20 -16.47
C GLY A 125 -2.18 -12.68 -17.75
N PHE A 126 -1.00 -13.27 -17.68
CA PHE A 126 -0.25 -13.73 -18.86
C PHE A 126 -0.81 -15.02 -19.47
N ASN A 127 -1.75 -15.67 -18.80
CA ASN A 127 -2.51 -16.81 -19.34
C ASN A 127 -3.86 -16.91 -18.60
N PRO A 128 -4.84 -17.71 -19.11
CA PRO A 128 -6.16 -17.81 -18.50
C PRO A 128 -6.20 -18.35 -17.07
N TYR A 129 -5.14 -19.00 -16.63
CA TYR A 129 -5.08 -19.60 -15.28
C TYR A 129 -4.47 -18.69 -14.22
N VAL A 130 -3.91 -17.56 -14.63
CA VAL A 130 -3.26 -16.61 -13.71
C VAL A 130 -4.04 -15.30 -13.70
N SER A 131 -4.70 -15.04 -12.58
CA SER A 131 -5.47 -13.81 -12.39
C SER A 131 -4.56 -12.58 -12.36
N TYR A 132 -5.13 -11.44 -12.74
CA TYR A 132 -4.47 -10.15 -12.56
C TYR A 132 -4.38 -9.80 -11.07
N GLY A 133 -3.28 -9.22 -10.71
CA GLY A 133 -3.05 -8.62 -9.40
C GLY A 133 -2.43 -7.25 -9.56
N ALA A 134 -2.15 -6.59 -8.46
CA ALA A 134 -1.47 -5.31 -8.47
C ALA A 134 -0.42 -5.27 -7.36
N ALA A 135 0.73 -4.69 -7.67
CA ALA A 135 1.82 -4.50 -6.74
C ALA A 135 2.25 -3.05 -6.74
N LEU A 136 2.62 -2.55 -5.58
CA LEU A 136 3.09 -1.17 -5.44
C LEU A 136 4.18 -1.04 -4.38
N ALA A 137 4.96 0.02 -4.49
CA ALA A 137 5.90 0.45 -3.47
C ALA A 137 5.41 1.78 -2.90
N ILE A 138 5.47 1.91 -1.59
CA ILE A 138 4.95 3.07 -0.86
C ILE A 138 6.11 3.75 -0.15
N ALA A 139 6.32 5.03 -0.44
CA ALA A 139 7.26 5.87 0.30
C ALA A 139 6.65 6.25 1.65
N VAL A 140 7.39 6.04 2.71
CA VAL A 140 6.94 6.33 4.07
C VAL A 140 7.60 7.57 4.66
#